data_23d6e90debb65a683aa7991ecc4f88de
#
_entry.id   23d6e90debb65a683aa7991ecc4f88de
#
_cell.length_a   1.000
_cell.length_b   1.000
_cell.length_c   1.000
_cell.angle_alpha   90.00
_cell.angle_beta   90.00
_cell.angle_gamma   90.00
#
_symmetry.space_group_name_H-M   'P 1'
#
loop_
_entity.id
_entity.type
_entity.pdbx_description
1 polymer ?
#
loop_
_entity_poly.entity_id
_entity_poly.type
_entity_poly.pdbx_seq_one_letter_code
_entity_poly.pdbx_strand_id
1 'polypeptide(L)' 'MTSQLMVSIRELVQEAIASGYLSLKAENQLRQRLATKYDFEDFQAVLELQDAAMEGKVRQESRELLQQSN' A
#
# COMPACT_ATOMS: atom_id res chain seq x y z
N MET A 1 -18.50 -0.30 14.45
CA MET A 1 -18.19 -0.53 14.14
C MET A 1 -17.84 -0.37 13.08
N THR A 2 -17.55 -0.06 12.47
CA THR A 2 -17.21 -0.02 11.54
C THR A 2 -16.47 0.88 11.00
N SER A 3 -15.55 1.35 11.42
CA SER A 3 -14.66 2.30 10.98
C SER A 3 -13.79 1.87 9.91
N GLN A 4 -13.93 0.68 9.47
CA GLN A 4 -13.08 0.25 8.44
C GLN A 4 -13.32 0.93 7.16
N LEU A 5 -14.38 1.68 6.98
CA LEU A 5 -14.68 2.38 5.77
C LEU A 5 -13.73 3.51 5.49
N MET A 6 -13.03 3.98 6.53
CA MET A 6 -12.20 5.17 6.39
C MET A 6 -10.73 4.91 6.70
N VAL A 7 -10.20 3.88 6.12
CA VAL A 7 -8.80 3.57 6.34
C VAL A 7 -7.96 4.63 5.64
N SER A 8 -7.03 5.21 6.36
CA SER A 8 -6.18 6.26 5.81
C SER A 8 -5.00 5.68 5.03
N ILE A 9 -4.37 6.53 4.21
CA ILE A 9 -3.20 6.11 3.47
C ILE A 9 -2.12 5.63 4.43
N ARG A 10 -1.90 6.35 5.52
CA ARG A 10 -0.85 5.97 6.46
C ARG A 10 -1.13 4.65 7.14
N GLU A 11 -2.40 4.37 7.43
CA GLU A 11 -2.75 3.09 8.02
C GLU A 11 -2.51 1.95 7.05
N LEU A 12 -2.86 2.15 5.78
CA LEU A 12 -2.62 1.13 4.78
C LEU A 12 -1.14 0.85 4.62
N VAL A 13 -0.34 1.90 4.61
CA VAL A 13 1.11 1.76 4.49
C VAL A 13 1.68 1.04 5.70
N GLN A 14 1.26 1.43 6.90
CA GLN A 14 1.77 0.81 8.10
C GLN A 14 1.44 -0.67 8.16
N GLU A 15 0.23 -1.03 7.78
CA GLU A 15 -0.15 -2.42 7.75
C GLU A 15 0.68 -3.21 6.76
N ALA A 16 0.93 -2.66 5.60
CA ALA A 16 1.72 -3.35 4.59
C ALA A 16 3.14 -3.57 5.08
N ILE A 17 3.74 -2.56 5.69
CA ILE A 17 5.10 -2.68 6.19
C ILE A 17 5.17 -3.66 7.35
N ALA A 18 4.21 -3.61 8.25
CA ALA A 18 4.21 -4.49 9.41
C ALA A 18 4.01 -5.95 9.02
N SER A 19 3.15 -6.21 8.04
CA SER A 19 2.89 -7.57 7.61
C SER A 19 3.89 -8.06 6.58
N GLY A 20 4.57 -7.15 5.91
CA GLY A 20 5.49 -7.52 4.84
C GLY A 20 4.78 -7.85 3.53
N TYR A 21 3.52 -7.45 3.39
CA TYR A 21 2.76 -7.81 2.21
C TYR A 21 1.75 -6.74 1.85
N LEU A 22 1.68 -6.40 0.56
CA LEU A 22 0.71 -5.44 0.06
C LEU A 22 -0.21 -6.15 -0.92
N SER A 23 -1.47 -6.33 -0.51
CA SER A 23 -2.43 -7.02 -1.35
C SER A 23 -2.94 -6.12 -2.46
N LEU A 24 -3.55 -6.72 -3.48
CA LEU A 24 -4.17 -5.94 -4.55
C LEU A 24 -5.23 -5.01 -4.01
N LYS A 25 -6.00 -5.50 -3.04
CA LYS A 25 -7.05 -4.68 -2.46
C LYS A 25 -6.47 -3.44 -1.79
N ALA A 26 -5.42 -3.62 -1.00
CA ALA A 26 -4.79 -2.50 -0.33
C ALA A 26 -4.18 -1.54 -1.33
N GLU A 27 -3.56 -2.06 -2.36
CA GLU A 27 -2.95 -1.22 -3.38
C GLU A 27 -4.00 -0.40 -4.11
N ASN A 28 -5.15 -0.99 -4.42
CA ASN A 28 -6.22 -0.26 -5.06
C ASN A 28 -6.78 0.83 -4.15
N GLN A 29 -6.89 0.54 -2.87
CA GLN A 29 -7.34 1.55 -1.92
C GLN A 29 -6.35 2.72 -1.86
N LEU A 30 -5.06 2.42 -1.87
CA LEU A 30 -4.06 3.48 -1.90
C LEU A 30 -4.19 4.33 -3.15
N ARG A 31 -4.39 3.71 -4.30
CA ARG A 31 -4.54 4.46 -5.53
C ARG A 31 -5.74 5.36 -5.50
N GLN A 32 -6.85 4.86 -4.98
CA GLN A 32 -8.06 5.66 -4.92
C GLN A 32 -7.88 6.87 -4.01
N ARG A 33 -7.22 6.67 -2.88
CA ARG A 33 -6.98 7.78 -1.97
C ARG A 33 -6.06 8.82 -2.59
N LEU A 34 -4.99 8.36 -3.23
CA LEU A 34 -4.06 9.28 -3.84
C LEU A 34 -4.67 10.05 -5.00
N ALA A 35 -5.65 9.47 -5.65
CA ALA A 35 -6.31 10.13 -6.76
C ALA A 35 -7.27 11.23 -6.31
N THR A 36 -7.72 11.18 -5.05
CA THR A 36 -8.68 12.16 -4.57
C THR A 36 -8.03 13.24 -3.74
N LYS A 37 -7.36 12.86 -2.67
CA LYS A 37 -6.78 13.87 -1.79
C LYS A 37 -5.74 13.25 -0.88
N TYR A 38 -4.59 13.87 -0.75
CA TYR A 38 -3.57 13.42 0.17
C TYR A 38 -2.69 14.60 0.54
N ASP A 39 -2.03 14.51 1.69
CA ASP A 39 -1.12 15.55 2.12
C ASP A 39 0.32 15.07 2.03
N PHE A 40 1.24 15.91 2.46
CA PHE A 40 2.65 15.61 2.35
C PHE A 40 3.05 14.37 3.15
N GLU A 41 2.46 14.22 4.33
CA GLU A 41 2.78 13.07 5.17
C GLU A 41 2.29 11.77 4.54
N ASP A 42 1.13 11.81 3.90
CA ASP A 42 0.64 10.64 3.19
C ASP A 42 1.58 10.28 2.05
N PHE A 43 2.05 11.29 1.34
CA PHE A 43 2.97 11.07 0.23
C PHE A 43 4.27 10.44 0.74
N GLN A 44 4.79 10.93 1.85
CA GLN A 44 6.01 10.37 2.42
C GLN A 44 5.80 8.92 2.84
N ALA A 45 4.63 8.60 3.41
CA ALA A 45 4.35 7.23 3.79
C ALA A 45 4.38 6.30 2.59
N VAL A 46 3.82 6.75 1.47
CA VAL A 46 3.82 5.94 0.26
C VAL A 46 5.24 5.74 -0.25
N LEU A 47 6.07 6.76 -0.17
CA LEU A 47 7.46 6.61 -0.58
C LEU A 47 8.19 5.59 0.30
N GLU A 48 7.92 5.59 1.60
CA GLU A 48 8.50 4.59 2.48
C GLU A 48 8.08 3.19 2.09
N LEU A 49 6.81 3.03 1.73
CA LEU A 49 6.32 1.74 1.30
C LEU A 49 7.02 1.30 0.02
N GLN A 50 7.21 2.22 -0.92
CA GLN A 50 7.91 1.89 -2.15
C GLN A 50 9.34 1.47 -1.88
N ASP A 51 10.01 2.17 -0.99
CA ASP A 51 11.38 1.81 -0.62
C ASP A 51 11.42 0.43 0.01
N ALA A 52 10.48 0.13 0.89
CA ALA A 52 10.43 -1.18 1.52
C ALA A 52 10.18 -2.28 0.50
N ALA A 53 9.34 -2.00 -0.49
CA ALA A 53 9.08 -2.97 -1.53
C ALA A 53 10.31 -3.20 -2.40
N MET A 54 11.02 -2.12 -2.70
CA MET A 54 12.23 -2.24 -3.50
C MET A 54 13.34 -2.99 -2.79
N GLU A 55 13.37 -2.88 -1.47
CA GLU A 55 14.36 -3.58 -0.68
C GLU A 55 13.96 -5.03 -0.38
N GLY A 56 12.78 -5.42 -0.81
CA GLY A 56 12.34 -6.79 -0.58
C GLY A 56 11.69 -7.01 0.76
N LYS A 57 11.44 -5.96 1.52
CA LYS A 57 10.82 -6.08 2.82
C LYS A 57 9.31 -6.22 2.74
N VAL A 58 8.72 -5.78 1.63
CA VAL A 58 7.29 -5.89 1.40
C VAL A 58 7.08 -6.53 0.05
N ARG A 59 6.27 -7.59 0.05
CA ARG A 59 5.94 -8.28 -1.19
C ARG A 59 4.65 -7.70 -1.73
N GLN A 60 4.58 -7.51 -3.04
CA GLN A 60 3.39 -6.95 -3.67
C GLN A 60 2.66 -8.02 -4.46
N GLU A 61 1.39 -8.20 -4.15
CA GLU A 61 0.60 -9.21 -4.83
C GLU A 61 0.56 -8.95 -6.34
N SER A 62 0.46 -7.68 -6.73
CA SER A 62 0.39 -7.36 -8.15
C SER A 62 1.64 -7.82 -8.90
N ARG A 63 2.80 -7.69 -8.26
CA ARG A 63 4.03 -8.14 -8.89
C ARG A 63 4.11 -9.64 -8.97
N GLU A 64 3.64 -10.32 -7.94
CA GLU A 64 3.67 -11.76 -7.93
C GLU A 64 2.77 -12.33 -9.02
N LEU A 65 1.63 -11.70 -9.24
CA LEU A 65 0.75 -12.15 -10.30
C LEU A 65 1.38 -11.95 -11.67
N LEU A 66 2.09 -10.85 -11.86
CA LEU A 66 2.77 -10.61 -13.12
C LEU A 66 3.84 -11.66 -13.37
N GLN A 67 4.56 -12.04 -12.34
CA GLN A 67 5.59 -13.05 -12.49
C GLN A 67 5.02 -14.41 -12.80
N GLN A 68 3.84 -14.69 -12.26
CA GLN A 68 3.20 -15.97 -12.50
C GLN A 68 2.61 -16.08 -13.88
N SER A 69 2.32 -14.96 -14.51
CA SER A 69 1.62 -15.01 -15.78
C SER A 69 2.52 -15.36 -16.94
N ASN A 70 3.78 -15.62 -16.69
CA ASN A 70 4.65 -16.06 -17.76
C ASN A 70 4.59 -17.58 -17.97
#